data_7458f7c5557c76c35fc3b129a9e1efbb
#
_entry.id   7458f7c5557c76c35fc3b129a9e1efbb
#
_cell.length_a   1.000
_cell.length_b   1.000
_cell.length_c   1.000
_cell.angle_alpha   90.00
_cell.angle_beta   90.00
_cell.angle_gamma   90.00
#
_symmetry.space_group_name_H-M   'P 1'
#
loop_
_entity.id
_entity.type
_entity.pdbx_description
1 polymer ?
#
loop_
_entity_poly.entity_id
_entity_poly.type
_entity_poly.pdbx_seq_one_letter_code
_entity_poly.pdbx_strand_id
1 'polypeptide(L)'
;MGNILLTSPLSTAATSFAKRKRKSTDDDSSGQDSEWASAPKRKKLMTTSQYIYRTLFLEGQNSDVTIVALGIDWCLHKVYLCQSPYFASMFCGDWKEKEEGVVEVGIEDPRITCDALKIVFGSLYLDEIVIEPNDVIPVLATATLFQLDELIQLCSEIMEETIKLDTVISYYEVAEQYALTRLKQKCFEWLERNLTFLVNEDAKTLRQISPGLMEQLVKSPRLVVVQTEFSLYLMVTAWTFLREHPSWEGDLKECALEAHKYFKEKSGDCFTQCEEGQEYAEVYKGLRIEHLINHPLDVVMIEQNNIYPKESLYPVFRNQWYQMLRIDQGLDKGPKNIAEEEFDKCCLRCGRILMTDVQHIWRWTGYNFGVDLIVTYQTRTIKFRRNDRSEPEVLRSNVAWGRRHLLYRLSVYTLGPLGDAVLLDSTGLRSLTLGRNAETKVLTIEKEFKLPIIISANFLVTTPLSHETTEAVQS
;
A
#
# COMPACT_ATOMS: atom_id res chain seq x y z
N MET A 1 -14.00 -18.72 -27.12
CA MET A 1 -13.36 -19.53 -26.06
C MET A 1 -11.95 -19.00 -25.89
N GLY A 2 -11.75 -18.05 -25.00
CA GLY A 2 -10.47 -17.42 -24.68
C GLY A 2 -10.09 -17.82 -23.28
N ASN A 3 -9.01 -18.58 -23.15
CA ASN A 3 -8.47 -19.09 -21.90
C ASN A 3 -8.16 -17.95 -20.94
N ILE A 4 -8.91 -17.85 -19.86
CA ILE A 4 -8.49 -17.16 -18.65
C ILE A 4 -7.52 -18.12 -17.94
N LEU A 5 -6.27 -18.15 -18.37
CA LEU A 5 -5.19 -18.77 -17.61
C LEU A 5 -4.62 -17.71 -16.66
N LEU A 6 -5.09 -17.73 -15.43
CA LEU A 6 -4.41 -17.19 -14.27
C LEU A 6 -3.17 -18.06 -14.00
N THR A 7 -2.08 -17.80 -14.70
CA THR A 7 -0.79 -18.35 -14.35
C THR A 7 -0.03 -17.34 -13.54
N SER A 8 -0.07 -17.50 -12.26
CA SER A 8 0.88 -16.91 -11.31
C SER A 8 2.12 -17.80 -11.25
N PRO A 9 3.32 -17.29 -11.52
CA PRO A 9 4.55 -17.95 -11.13
C PRO A 9 5.33 -17.10 -10.12
N LEU A 10 4.91 -17.09 -8.89
CA LEU A 10 5.71 -16.57 -7.77
C LEU A 10 5.72 -17.55 -6.61
N SER A 11 6.09 -18.79 -6.90
CA SER A 11 6.47 -19.77 -5.88
C SER A 11 7.69 -20.49 -6.39
N THR A 12 8.86 -20.04 -5.99
CA THR A 12 10.15 -20.72 -5.81
C THR A 12 11.33 -19.80 -6.13
N ALA A 13 11.75 -18.99 -5.18
CA ALA A 13 13.12 -18.47 -5.12
C ALA A 13 13.48 -18.05 -3.69
N ALA A 14 13.31 -18.97 -2.74
CA ALA A 14 13.91 -18.86 -1.42
C ALA A 14 14.79 -20.09 -1.21
N THR A 15 15.99 -20.10 -1.80
CA THR A 15 17.02 -21.06 -1.38
C THR A 15 18.41 -20.47 -1.55
N SER A 16 19.09 -20.48 -0.42
CA SER A 16 20.54 -20.59 -0.22
C SER A 16 21.42 -19.42 -0.65
N PHE A 17 21.67 -18.53 0.29
CA PHE A 17 22.96 -17.86 0.37
C PHE A 17 23.98 -18.81 1.02
N ALA A 18 24.72 -19.52 0.17
CA ALA A 18 25.85 -20.32 0.59
C ALA A 18 27.04 -19.40 0.92
N LYS A 19 27.55 -19.52 2.15
CA LYS A 19 28.82 -18.94 2.60
C LYS A 19 29.96 -19.42 1.70
N ARG A 20 30.55 -18.54 0.89
CA ARG A 20 31.84 -18.77 0.27
C ARG A 20 32.94 -18.54 1.29
N LYS A 21 33.53 -19.61 1.80
CA LYS A 21 34.86 -19.67 2.43
C LYS A 21 35.91 -19.29 1.40
N ARG A 22 36.64 -18.19 1.63
CA ARG A 22 37.90 -17.93 0.91
C ARG A 22 38.98 -18.83 1.48
N LYS A 23 39.58 -19.67 0.61
CA LYS A 23 40.79 -20.40 0.86
C LYS A 23 41.99 -19.45 0.73
N SER A 24 42.80 -19.36 1.76
CA SER A 24 44.13 -18.76 1.69
C SER A 24 45.09 -19.76 1.05
N THR A 25 45.76 -19.33 0.02
CA THR A 25 46.92 -20.01 -0.52
C THR A 25 48.14 -19.44 0.16
N ASP A 26 48.90 -20.34 0.81
CA ASP A 26 50.23 -20.09 1.31
C ASP A 26 51.19 -19.90 0.13
N ASP A 27 52.04 -18.88 0.21
CA ASP A 27 53.30 -18.87 -0.51
C ASP A 27 54.39 -18.33 0.40
N ASP A 28 55.37 -19.16 0.58
CA ASP A 28 56.59 -18.94 1.34
C ASP A 28 57.49 -17.85 0.73
N SER A 29 57.96 -16.90 1.53
CA SER A 29 59.34 -16.42 1.40
C SER A 29 59.83 -15.71 2.67
N SER A 30 60.81 -16.33 3.22
CA SER A 30 61.89 -15.97 4.16
C SER A 30 62.12 -14.50 4.51
N GLY A 31 62.24 -14.25 5.83
CA GLY A 31 63.35 -13.53 6.44
C GLY A 31 63.17 -12.06 6.75
N GLN A 32 62.92 -11.75 8.00
CA GLN A 32 63.78 -10.94 8.88
C GLN A 32 63.01 -10.62 10.18
N ASP A 33 63.66 -11.02 11.29
CA ASP A 33 63.23 -10.71 12.64
C ASP A 33 63.13 -9.20 12.85
N SER A 34 61.94 -8.70 13.17
CA SER A 34 61.77 -7.47 13.90
C SER A 34 60.83 -7.77 15.05
N GLU A 35 61.36 -7.85 16.27
CA GLU A 35 60.65 -7.80 17.53
C GLU A 35 59.72 -6.59 17.57
N TRP A 36 58.51 -6.70 17.09
CA TRP A 36 57.43 -5.83 17.43
C TRP A 36 56.91 -6.23 18.79
N ALA A 37 57.33 -5.51 19.82
CA ALA A 37 56.79 -5.60 21.15
C ALA A 37 55.26 -5.67 21.02
N SER A 38 54.62 -6.77 21.43
CA SER A 38 53.16 -6.90 21.40
C SER A 38 52.58 -5.76 22.23
N ALA A 39 51.90 -4.85 21.52
CA ALA A 39 51.17 -3.77 22.20
C ALA A 39 50.28 -4.40 23.25
N PRO A 40 50.27 -3.89 24.50
CA PRO A 40 49.51 -4.50 25.58
C PRO A 40 48.05 -4.53 25.11
N LYS A 41 47.41 -5.72 25.22
CA LYS A 41 45.99 -5.89 24.91
C LYS A 41 45.22 -4.87 25.73
N ARG A 42 44.73 -3.81 25.13
CA ARG A 42 43.91 -2.80 25.80
C ARG A 42 42.62 -3.51 26.25
N LYS A 43 42.47 -3.74 27.54
CA LYS A 43 41.18 -4.14 28.12
C LYS A 43 40.19 -3.02 27.78
N LYS A 44 39.10 -3.33 27.09
CA LYS A 44 38.02 -2.39 26.88
C LYS A 44 37.44 -2.07 28.26
N LEU A 45 37.70 -0.86 28.74
CA LEU A 45 37.13 -0.41 30.00
C LEU A 45 35.61 -0.24 29.80
N MET A 46 34.83 -0.58 30.80
CA MET A 46 33.41 -0.30 30.85
C MET A 46 33.20 1.22 30.76
N THR A 47 32.31 1.68 29.87
CA THR A 47 31.98 3.10 29.80
C THR A 47 31.17 3.52 31.03
N THR A 48 31.16 4.84 31.32
CA THR A 48 30.34 5.35 32.47
C THR A 48 28.87 5.00 32.29
N SER A 49 28.34 5.12 31.04
CA SER A 49 26.97 4.75 30.68
C SER A 49 26.69 3.27 30.96
N GLN A 50 27.60 2.37 30.54
CA GLN A 50 27.46 0.93 30.82
C GLN A 50 27.53 0.61 32.32
N TYR A 51 28.34 1.34 33.10
CA TYR A 51 28.39 1.20 34.56
C TYR A 51 27.08 1.66 35.20
N ILE A 52 26.55 2.82 34.81
CA ILE A 52 25.28 3.36 35.29
C ILE A 52 24.15 2.37 34.99
N TYR A 53 24.03 1.92 33.75
CA TYR A 53 22.98 0.98 33.34
C TYR A 53 23.04 -0.32 34.17
N ARG A 54 24.22 -0.91 34.29
CA ARG A 54 24.37 -2.17 35.03
C ARG A 54 24.09 -2.00 36.55
N THR A 55 24.74 -1.02 37.17
CA THR A 55 24.74 -0.88 38.63
C THR A 55 23.44 -0.25 39.14
N LEU A 56 22.98 0.83 38.48
CA LEU A 56 21.80 1.55 38.96
C LEU A 56 20.50 0.92 38.38
N PHE A 57 20.45 0.58 37.11
CA PHE A 57 19.21 0.05 36.52
C PHE A 57 19.05 -1.46 36.74
N LEU A 58 20.04 -2.30 36.30
CA LEU A 58 19.88 -3.75 36.39
C LEU A 58 20.00 -4.29 37.84
N GLU A 59 20.90 -3.74 38.66
CA GLU A 59 21.10 -4.16 40.02
C GLU A 59 20.28 -3.36 41.03
N GLY A 60 19.66 -2.23 40.62
CA GLY A 60 18.82 -1.37 41.49
C GLY A 60 19.53 -0.71 42.65
N GLN A 61 20.90 -0.58 42.62
CA GLN A 61 21.65 -0.02 43.70
C GLN A 61 21.31 1.45 43.94
N ASN A 62 21.09 1.81 45.23
CA ASN A 62 20.74 3.16 45.66
C ASN A 62 19.43 3.71 45.07
N SER A 63 18.48 2.84 44.68
CA SER A 63 17.16 3.27 44.26
C SER A 63 16.45 4.09 45.33
N ASP A 64 15.79 5.17 44.93
CA ASP A 64 15.03 6.06 45.81
C ASP A 64 13.51 5.97 45.57
N VAL A 65 13.09 5.10 44.61
CA VAL A 65 11.69 4.81 44.33
C VAL A 65 11.53 3.41 43.75
N THR A 66 10.44 2.76 44.10
CA THR A 66 10.01 1.50 43.46
C THR A 66 8.74 1.75 42.65
N ILE A 67 8.80 1.51 41.35
CA ILE A 67 7.63 1.56 40.48
C ILE A 67 7.06 0.15 40.36
N VAL A 68 5.79 -0.02 40.70
CA VAL A 68 5.07 -1.29 40.53
C VAL A 68 4.27 -1.20 39.22
N ALA A 69 4.63 -2.01 38.24
CA ALA A 69 3.99 -2.01 36.95
C ALA A 69 3.87 -3.44 36.41
N LEU A 70 2.71 -3.85 35.93
CA LEU A 70 2.38 -5.23 35.49
C LEU A 70 2.74 -6.31 36.54
N GLY A 71 2.63 -5.96 37.84
CA GLY A 71 2.94 -6.88 38.94
C GLY A 71 4.43 -7.11 39.17
N ILE A 72 5.30 -6.29 38.61
CA ILE A 72 6.75 -6.33 38.78
C ILE A 72 7.20 -5.05 39.51
N ASP A 73 8.10 -5.22 40.49
CA ASP A 73 8.73 -4.14 41.25
C ASP A 73 10.00 -3.67 40.51
N TRP A 74 10.00 -2.41 40.09
CA TRP A 74 11.15 -1.76 39.43
C TRP A 74 11.82 -0.80 40.39
N CYS A 75 13.01 -1.17 40.89
CA CYS A 75 13.82 -0.32 41.77
C CYS A 75 14.57 0.73 40.94
N LEU A 76 14.06 1.97 40.90
CA LEU A 76 14.50 3.02 39.99
C LEU A 76 14.94 4.28 40.75
N HIS A 77 15.33 5.31 40.01
CA HIS A 77 15.85 6.56 40.55
C HIS A 77 15.05 7.74 40.03
N LYS A 78 14.47 8.56 40.91
CA LYS A 78 13.64 9.72 40.52
C LYS A 78 14.35 10.67 39.57
N VAL A 79 15.67 10.85 39.76
CA VAL A 79 16.48 11.73 38.86
C VAL A 79 16.46 11.28 37.39
N TYR A 80 16.48 9.98 37.13
CA TYR A 80 16.39 9.43 35.77
C TYR A 80 14.94 9.40 35.27
N LEU A 81 13.99 9.04 36.12
CA LEU A 81 12.57 9.03 35.80
C LEU A 81 12.05 10.42 35.43
N CYS A 82 12.55 11.49 36.05
CA CYS A 82 12.15 12.88 35.75
C CYS A 82 12.54 13.36 34.34
N GLN A 83 13.23 12.56 33.53
CA GLN A 83 13.37 12.80 32.08
C GLN A 83 12.03 12.59 31.37
N SER A 84 11.14 11.79 31.95
CA SER A 84 9.77 11.60 31.47
C SER A 84 8.87 12.70 32.04
N PRO A 85 8.12 13.46 31.21
CA PRO A 85 7.14 14.43 31.69
C PRO A 85 6.09 13.81 32.61
N TYR A 86 5.70 12.56 32.36
CA TYR A 86 4.80 11.80 33.23
C TYR A 86 5.31 11.70 34.65
N PHE A 87 6.52 11.22 34.84
CA PHE A 87 7.14 11.09 36.19
C PHE A 87 7.59 12.45 36.76
N ALA A 88 8.03 13.37 35.90
CA ALA A 88 8.39 14.71 36.36
C ALA A 88 7.17 15.42 36.97
N SER A 89 6.00 15.31 36.39
CA SER A 89 4.77 15.87 36.95
C SER A 89 4.41 15.25 38.28
N MET A 90 4.65 13.95 38.45
CA MET A 90 4.36 13.20 39.67
C MET A 90 5.33 13.54 40.83
N PHE A 91 6.65 13.58 40.55
CA PHE A 91 7.66 13.77 41.61
C PHE A 91 7.99 15.25 41.87
N CYS A 92 7.83 16.15 40.93
CA CYS A 92 8.09 17.59 41.07
C CYS A 92 6.86 18.39 41.50
N GLY A 93 5.66 17.82 41.43
CA GLY A 93 4.40 18.42 41.85
C GLY A 93 4.15 18.33 43.36
N ASP A 94 2.96 18.78 43.81
CA ASP A 94 2.49 18.68 45.19
C ASP A 94 1.65 17.41 45.43
N TRP A 95 2.03 16.30 44.78
CA TRP A 95 1.33 15.03 44.87
C TRP A 95 1.87 14.18 46.03
N LYS A 96 1.03 13.26 46.55
CA LYS A 96 1.39 12.35 47.62
C LYS A 96 2.55 11.44 47.27
N GLU A 97 2.62 11.04 46.01
CA GLU A 97 3.64 10.15 45.43
C GLU A 97 5.07 10.74 45.51
N LYS A 98 5.21 12.05 45.76
CA LYS A 98 6.51 12.69 45.98
C LYS A 98 7.23 12.14 47.20
N GLU A 99 6.51 11.82 48.29
CA GLU A 99 7.03 11.33 49.54
C GLU A 99 6.96 9.79 49.66
N GLU A 100 6.15 9.15 48.80
CA GLU A 100 6.02 7.69 48.82
C GLU A 100 7.22 7.04 48.11
N GLY A 101 7.78 5.99 48.78
CA GLY A 101 8.87 5.19 48.24
C GLY A 101 8.42 4.15 47.22
N VAL A 102 7.09 3.92 47.08
CA VAL A 102 6.48 2.95 46.18
C VAL A 102 5.35 3.62 45.43
N VAL A 103 5.35 3.50 44.09
CA VAL A 103 4.35 4.07 43.21
C VAL A 103 3.80 2.97 42.33
N GLU A 104 2.48 2.78 42.33
CA GLU A 104 1.80 1.83 41.47
C GLU A 104 1.32 2.53 40.17
N VAL A 105 1.72 2.00 39.01
CA VAL A 105 1.32 2.49 37.70
C VAL A 105 0.29 1.55 37.09
N GLY A 106 -0.96 2.01 36.94
CA GLY A 106 -2.01 1.28 36.27
C GLY A 106 -1.76 1.27 34.74
N ILE A 107 -1.71 0.09 34.16
CA ILE A 107 -1.49 -0.11 32.72
C ILE A 107 -2.72 -0.80 32.14
N GLU A 108 -3.44 -0.09 31.28
CA GLU A 108 -4.65 -0.59 30.61
C GLU A 108 -4.38 -1.09 29.19
N ASP A 109 -3.33 -0.56 28.53
CA ASP A 109 -3.00 -0.94 27.14
C ASP A 109 -2.39 -2.35 27.10
N PRO A 110 -3.05 -3.34 26.46
CA PRO A 110 -2.58 -4.72 26.39
C PRO A 110 -1.30 -4.92 25.58
N ARG A 111 -0.87 -3.91 24.80
CA ARG A 111 0.38 -3.95 24.01
C ARG A 111 1.61 -3.73 24.90
N ILE A 112 1.44 -3.11 26.05
CA ILE A 112 2.56 -2.87 26.96
C ILE A 112 2.95 -4.18 27.62
N THR A 113 4.21 -4.57 27.47
CA THR A 113 4.78 -5.80 27.99
C THR A 113 5.87 -5.51 29.03
N CYS A 114 6.20 -6.50 29.86
CA CYS A 114 7.29 -6.38 30.82
C CYS A 114 8.64 -6.12 30.15
N ASP A 115 8.87 -6.73 28.95
CA ASP A 115 10.10 -6.50 28.19
C ASP A 115 10.14 -5.07 27.63
N ALA A 116 9.01 -4.53 27.17
CA ALA A 116 8.94 -3.14 26.75
C ALA A 116 9.18 -2.16 27.91
N LEU A 117 8.61 -2.42 29.10
CA LEU A 117 8.91 -1.63 30.30
C LEU A 117 10.40 -1.64 30.62
N LYS A 118 11.05 -2.81 30.53
CA LYS A 118 12.48 -2.95 30.76
C LYS A 118 13.31 -2.13 29.76
N ILE A 119 12.93 -2.15 28.49
CA ILE A 119 13.59 -1.36 27.43
C ILE A 119 13.40 0.13 27.69
N VAL A 120 12.16 0.56 27.98
CA VAL A 120 11.83 1.98 28.17
C VAL A 120 12.43 2.54 29.45
N PHE A 121 12.36 1.84 30.60
CA PHE A 121 13.05 2.28 31.82
C PHE A 121 14.57 2.26 31.63
N GLY A 122 15.09 1.24 30.93
CA GLY A 122 16.52 1.14 30.65
C GLY A 122 17.05 2.25 29.78
N SER A 123 16.23 2.77 28.85
CA SER A 123 16.60 3.87 27.95
C SER A 123 16.92 5.16 28.72
N LEU A 124 16.33 5.37 29.90
CA LEU A 124 16.59 6.53 30.72
C LEU A 124 18.00 6.51 31.36
N TYR A 125 18.70 5.38 31.33
CA TYR A 125 20.05 5.18 31.89
C TYR A 125 21.12 4.96 30.82
N LEU A 126 20.76 4.99 29.52
CA LEU A 126 21.66 4.74 28.42
C LEU A 126 21.69 5.94 27.43
N ASP A 127 22.84 6.15 26.80
CA ASP A 127 22.99 7.15 25.76
C ASP A 127 22.49 6.64 24.39
N GLU A 128 22.53 5.32 24.18
CA GLU A 128 22.12 4.67 22.94
C GLU A 128 21.23 3.47 23.25
N ILE A 129 20.15 3.34 22.49
CA ILE A 129 19.21 2.23 22.61
C ILE A 129 19.04 1.53 21.27
N VAL A 130 18.94 0.21 21.29
CA VAL A 130 18.63 -0.61 20.12
C VAL A 130 17.25 -1.24 20.35
N ILE A 131 16.34 -1.00 19.43
CA ILE A 131 14.98 -1.55 19.44
C ILE A 131 14.85 -2.50 18.26
N GLU A 132 14.53 -3.76 18.55
CA GLU A 132 14.26 -4.73 17.49
C GLU A 132 12.88 -4.45 16.86
N PRO A 133 12.70 -4.66 15.53
CA PRO A 133 11.43 -4.40 14.87
C PRO A 133 10.22 -5.12 15.49
N ASN A 134 10.43 -6.26 16.13
CA ASN A 134 9.36 -7.02 16.79
C ASN A 134 8.88 -6.37 18.08
N ASP A 135 9.74 -5.59 18.72
CA ASP A 135 9.46 -4.95 20.03
C ASP A 135 9.00 -3.50 19.86
N VAL A 136 9.03 -2.97 18.64
CA VAL A 136 8.78 -1.54 18.37
C VAL A 136 7.38 -1.09 18.82
N ILE A 137 6.33 -1.91 18.60
CA ILE A 137 4.96 -1.57 18.99
C ILE A 137 4.79 -1.55 20.52
N PRO A 138 5.21 -2.58 21.28
CA PRO A 138 5.19 -2.54 22.73
C PRO A 138 6.00 -1.38 23.34
N VAL A 139 7.17 -1.09 22.76
CA VAL A 139 8.02 0.03 23.22
C VAL A 139 7.36 1.37 22.93
N LEU A 140 6.76 1.55 21.73
CA LEU A 140 6.01 2.75 21.38
C LEU A 140 4.82 2.98 22.35
N ALA A 141 4.04 1.94 22.64
CA ALA A 141 2.92 2.01 23.57
C ALA A 141 3.39 2.46 24.97
N THR A 142 4.50 1.88 25.43
CA THR A 142 5.10 2.21 26.74
C THR A 142 5.68 3.64 26.75
N ALA A 143 6.38 4.03 25.68
CA ALA A 143 6.93 5.38 25.55
C ALA A 143 5.83 6.46 25.50
N THR A 144 4.70 6.14 24.87
CA THR A 144 3.53 7.02 24.82
C THR A 144 2.90 7.18 26.22
N LEU A 145 2.77 6.09 26.99
CA LEU A 145 2.28 6.12 28.36
C LEU A 145 3.14 7.06 29.22
N PHE A 146 4.45 6.97 29.10
CA PHE A 146 5.39 7.79 29.89
C PHE A 146 5.77 9.12 29.20
N GLN A 147 5.17 9.47 28.09
CA GLN A 147 5.40 10.74 27.38
C GLN A 147 6.87 10.98 27.00
N LEU A 148 7.53 9.95 26.47
CA LEU A 148 8.94 10.00 26.05
C LEU A 148 9.03 10.32 24.54
N ASP A 149 8.93 11.60 24.18
CA ASP A 149 8.80 12.06 22.78
C ASP A 149 9.95 11.60 21.89
N GLU A 150 11.19 11.61 22.37
CA GLU A 150 12.35 11.15 21.59
C GLU A 150 12.26 9.65 21.27
N LEU A 151 11.79 8.85 22.23
CA LEU A 151 11.62 7.42 22.02
C LEU A 151 10.43 7.10 21.11
N ILE A 152 9.34 7.88 21.20
CA ILE A 152 8.20 7.81 20.29
C ILE A 152 8.66 8.10 18.85
N GLN A 153 9.47 9.15 18.67
CA GLN A 153 10.02 9.52 17.38
C GLN A 153 10.92 8.39 16.82
N LEU A 154 11.83 7.84 17.64
CA LEU A 154 12.69 6.72 17.23
C LEU A 154 11.88 5.49 16.82
N CYS A 155 10.86 5.11 17.60
CA CYS A 155 9.96 4.02 17.23
C CYS A 155 9.26 4.28 15.90
N SER A 156 8.76 5.50 15.70
CA SER A 156 8.12 5.91 14.44
C SER A 156 9.07 5.79 13.25
N GLU A 157 10.33 6.20 13.38
CA GLU A 157 11.35 6.08 12.34
C GLU A 157 11.66 4.61 11.99
N ILE A 158 11.85 3.77 13.00
CA ILE A 158 12.05 2.32 12.79
C ILE A 158 10.85 1.70 12.09
N MET A 159 9.62 2.06 12.48
CA MET A 159 8.41 1.57 11.85
C MET A 159 8.32 2.03 10.38
N GLU A 160 8.66 3.30 10.08
CA GLU A 160 8.67 3.82 8.71
C GLU A 160 9.65 3.06 7.79
N GLU A 161 10.81 2.64 8.32
CA GLU A 161 11.83 1.90 7.58
C GLU A 161 11.49 0.41 7.41
N THR A 162 10.63 -0.13 8.29
CA THR A 162 10.28 -1.55 8.35
C THR A 162 8.86 -1.86 7.89
N ILE A 163 8.20 -0.92 7.15
CA ILE A 163 6.89 -1.17 6.53
C ILE A 163 7.01 -2.29 5.50
N LYS A 164 6.26 -3.36 5.70
CA LYS A 164 6.18 -4.52 4.79
C LYS A 164 4.81 -5.18 4.91
N LEU A 165 4.55 -6.20 4.10
CA LEU A 165 3.28 -6.91 4.06
C LEU A 165 2.77 -7.33 5.45
N ASP A 166 3.63 -7.92 6.27
CA ASP A 166 3.26 -8.44 7.59
C ASP A 166 3.03 -7.35 8.66
N THR A 167 3.57 -6.14 8.45
CA THR A 167 3.56 -5.08 9.47
C THR A 167 2.65 -3.92 9.15
N VAL A 168 2.33 -3.69 7.88
CA VAL A 168 1.66 -2.46 7.41
C VAL A 168 0.32 -2.19 8.09
N ILE A 169 -0.50 -3.24 8.31
CA ILE A 169 -1.83 -3.06 8.92
C ILE A 169 -1.69 -2.74 10.40
N SER A 170 -0.89 -3.51 11.15
CA SER A 170 -0.65 -3.25 12.56
C SER A 170 0.01 -1.88 12.79
N TYR A 171 0.93 -1.46 11.91
CA TYR A 171 1.54 -0.13 11.96
C TYR A 171 0.54 0.98 11.66
N TYR A 172 -0.36 0.77 10.69
CA TYR A 172 -1.42 1.73 10.40
C TYR A 172 -2.36 1.93 11.59
N GLU A 173 -2.83 0.83 12.22
CA GLU A 173 -3.72 0.86 13.39
C GLU A 173 -3.07 1.54 14.59
N VAL A 174 -1.82 1.20 14.87
CA VAL A 174 -1.03 1.80 15.95
C VAL A 174 -0.79 3.29 15.69
N ALA A 175 -0.46 3.66 14.45
CA ALA A 175 -0.27 5.05 14.06
C ALA A 175 -1.57 5.86 14.19
N GLU A 176 -2.72 5.27 13.92
CA GLU A 176 -4.03 5.89 14.15
C GLU A 176 -4.30 6.08 15.64
N GLN A 177 -4.06 5.05 16.45
CA GLN A 177 -4.32 5.08 17.89
C GLN A 177 -3.45 6.10 18.63
N TYR A 178 -2.16 6.19 18.28
CA TYR A 178 -1.21 7.11 18.93
C TYR A 178 -1.02 8.43 18.17
N ALA A 179 -1.89 8.72 17.19
CA ALA A 179 -1.89 9.96 16.40
C ALA A 179 -0.58 10.25 15.64
N LEU A 180 0.15 9.21 15.21
CA LEU A 180 1.38 9.30 14.44
C LEU A 180 1.06 9.56 12.96
N THR A 181 0.69 10.79 12.64
CA THR A 181 0.14 11.18 11.33
C THR A 181 1.06 10.81 10.17
N ARG A 182 2.38 11.02 10.32
CA ARG A 182 3.37 10.73 9.27
C ARG A 182 3.48 9.23 8.99
N LEU A 183 3.58 8.40 10.03
CA LEU A 183 3.61 6.94 9.89
C LEU A 183 2.32 6.41 9.27
N LYS A 184 1.15 6.90 9.74
CA LYS A 184 -0.16 6.55 9.18
C LYS A 184 -0.21 6.83 7.68
N GLN A 185 0.24 8.02 7.26
CA GLN A 185 0.28 8.40 5.85
C GLN A 185 1.21 7.48 5.03
N LYS A 186 2.39 7.13 5.54
CA LYS A 186 3.31 6.21 4.85
C LYS A 186 2.75 4.79 4.72
N CYS A 187 2.11 4.26 5.75
CA CYS A 187 1.42 2.97 5.68
C CYS A 187 0.29 3.00 4.64
N PHE A 188 -0.49 4.08 4.61
CA PHE A 188 -1.56 4.26 3.63
C PHE A 188 -1.01 4.33 2.20
N GLU A 189 0.03 5.12 1.95
CA GLU A 189 0.69 5.21 0.63
C GLU A 189 1.31 3.87 0.19
N TRP A 190 1.82 3.09 1.14
CA TRP A 190 2.31 1.74 0.86
C TRP A 190 1.16 0.83 0.42
N LEU A 191 0.03 0.88 1.12
CA LEU A 191 -1.17 0.12 0.76
C LEU A 191 -1.75 0.54 -0.60
N GLU A 192 -1.82 1.85 -0.91
CA GLU A 192 -2.26 2.34 -2.22
C GLU A 192 -1.48 1.71 -3.38
N ARG A 193 -0.18 1.45 -3.18
CA ARG A 193 0.69 0.87 -4.21
C ARG A 193 0.62 -0.65 -4.27
N ASN A 194 0.37 -1.30 -3.14
CA ASN A 194 0.58 -2.74 -2.98
C ASN A 194 -0.72 -3.55 -2.83
N LEU A 195 -1.88 -2.91 -2.64
CA LEU A 195 -3.14 -3.58 -2.35
C LEU A 195 -3.53 -4.60 -3.42
N THR A 196 -3.52 -4.22 -4.71
CA THR A 196 -4.11 -5.03 -5.78
C THR A 196 -3.20 -6.12 -6.32
N PHE A 197 -1.93 -6.16 -5.91
CA PHE A 197 -1.03 -7.21 -6.38
C PHE A 197 -0.31 -7.97 -5.26
N LEU A 198 0.20 -7.29 -4.23
CA LEU A 198 0.93 -7.95 -3.15
C LEU A 198 0.00 -8.36 -2.00
N VAL A 199 -0.79 -7.42 -1.50
CA VAL A 199 -1.76 -7.70 -0.41
C VAL A 199 -2.87 -8.64 -0.88
N ASN A 200 -3.31 -8.49 -2.13
CA ASN A 200 -4.31 -9.38 -2.74
C ASN A 200 -3.80 -10.82 -2.97
N GLU A 201 -2.53 -11.10 -2.75
CA GLU A 201 -1.95 -12.45 -2.80
C GLU A 201 -1.86 -13.09 -1.39
N ASP A 202 -2.18 -12.35 -0.32
CA ASP A 202 -2.14 -12.81 1.08
C ASP A 202 -3.47 -12.65 1.80
N ALA A 203 -4.21 -13.77 1.94
CA ALA A 203 -5.52 -13.80 2.59
C ALA A 203 -5.50 -13.30 4.04
N LYS A 204 -4.39 -13.52 4.77
CA LYS A 204 -4.25 -13.11 6.16
C LYS A 204 -4.20 -11.59 6.27
N THR A 205 -3.33 -10.94 5.52
CA THR A 205 -3.19 -9.48 5.51
C THR A 205 -4.44 -8.82 4.92
N LEU A 206 -4.98 -9.37 3.82
CA LEU A 206 -6.19 -8.84 3.20
C LEU A 206 -7.37 -8.83 4.19
N ARG A 207 -7.57 -9.90 4.94
CA ARG A 207 -8.63 -10.01 5.97
C ARG A 207 -8.51 -8.97 7.09
N GLN A 208 -7.30 -8.58 7.46
CA GLN A 208 -7.04 -7.63 8.54
C GLN A 208 -7.44 -6.19 8.20
N ILE A 209 -7.58 -5.85 6.91
CA ILE A 209 -7.97 -4.49 6.51
C ILE A 209 -9.38 -4.20 7.01
N SER A 210 -9.52 -3.15 7.82
CA SER A 210 -10.81 -2.70 8.33
C SER A 210 -11.70 -2.09 7.22
N PRO A 211 -13.04 -2.09 7.35
CA PRO A 211 -13.94 -1.46 6.38
C PRO A 211 -13.62 0.00 6.12
N GLY A 212 -13.31 0.78 7.15
CA GLY A 212 -12.95 2.18 7.01
C GLY A 212 -11.63 2.41 6.27
N LEU A 213 -10.64 1.55 6.46
CA LEU A 213 -9.37 1.61 5.72
C LEU A 213 -9.57 1.17 4.26
N MET A 214 -10.33 0.09 4.01
CA MET A 214 -10.64 -0.37 2.66
C MET A 214 -11.43 0.68 1.88
N GLU A 215 -12.38 1.34 2.51
CA GLU A 215 -13.14 2.45 1.91
C GLU A 215 -12.21 3.58 1.44
N GLN A 216 -11.29 4.03 2.31
CA GLN A 216 -10.32 5.08 1.97
C GLN A 216 -9.41 4.65 0.80
N LEU A 217 -8.92 3.40 0.81
CA LEU A 217 -8.09 2.85 -0.25
C LEU A 217 -8.82 2.78 -1.59
N VAL A 218 -10.04 2.25 -1.61
CA VAL A 218 -10.85 2.11 -2.84
C VAL A 218 -11.20 3.48 -3.42
N LYS A 219 -11.50 4.47 -2.59
CA LYS A 219 -11.79 5.86 -3.00
C LYS A 219 -10.54 6.63 -3.43
N SER A 220 -9.35 6.16 -3.08
CA SER A 220 -8.13 6.90 -3.39
C SER A 220 -7.86 6.99 -4.91
N PRO A 221 -7.56 8.20 -5.42
CA PRO A 221 -7.16 8.39 -6.80
C PRO A 221 -5.78 7.81 -7.13
N ARG A 222 -4.96 7.59 -6.10
CA ARG A 222 -3.59 7.05 -6.23
C ARG A 222 -3.51 5.54 -6.14
N LEU A 223 -4.65 4.86 -5.87
CA LEU A 223 -4.67 3.41 -5.80
C LEU A 223 -4.18 2.80 -7.12
N VAL A 224 -3.14 2.01 -7.03
CA VAL A 224 -2.62 1.23 -8.16
C VAL A 224 -3.57 0.07 -8.40
N VAL A 225 -4.26 0.06 -9.54
CA VAL A 225 -5.16 -1.02 -9.94
C VAL A 225 -4.45 -1.87 -10.98
N VAL A 226 -4.28 -3.16 -10.69
CA VAL A 226 -3.76 -4.14 -11.63
C VAL A 226 -4.93 -4.75 -12.41
N GLN A 227 -4.80 -4.82 -13.73
CA GLN A 227 -5.81 -5.22 -14.71
C GLN A 227 -6.92 -4.15 -14.88
N THR A 228 -8.06 -4.26 -14.23
CA THR A 228 -9.23 -3.38 -14.43
C THR A 228 -9.95 -3.09 -13.11
N GLU A 229 -10.89 -2.16 -13.15
CA GLU A 229 -11.79 -1.86 -12.03
C GLU A 229 -12.61 -3.11 -11.61
N PHE A 230 -12.96 -3.98 -12.57
CA PHE A 230 -13.64 -5.24 -12.25
C PHE A 230 -12.76 -6.18 -11.41
N SER A 231 -11.46 -6.21 -11.64
CA SER A 231 -10.54 -6.98 -10.80
C SER A 231 -10.49 -6.45 -9.35
N LEU A 232 -10.59 -5.11 -9.20
CA LEU A 232 -10.72 -4.50 -7.87
C LEU A 232 -12.04 -4.88 -7.20
N TYR A 233 -13.15 -4.91 -7.95
CA TYR A 233 -14.44 -5.40 -7.44
C TYR A 233 -14.35 -6.85 -6.95
N LEU A 234 -13.71 -7.74 -7.72
CA LEU A 234 -13.52 -9.13 -7.32
C LEU A 234 -12.67 -9.25 -6.04
N MET A 235 -11.61 -8.45 -5.93
CA MET A 235 -10.78 -8.40 -4.72
C MET A 235 -11.60 -7.93 -3.51
N VAL A 236 -12.39 -6.87 -3.64
CA VAL A 236 -13.27 -6.38 -2.56
C VAL A 236 -14.31 -7.43 -2.18
N THR A 237 -14.85 -8.17 -3.16
CA THR A 237 -15.81 -9.26 -2.91
C THR A 237 -15.14 -10.41 -2.13
N ALA A 238 -13.93 -10.80 -2.51
CA ALA A 238 -13.14 -11.80 -1.79
C ALA A 238 -12.76 -11.33 -0.37
N TRP A 239 -12.37 -10.07 -0.21
CA TRP A 239 -12.09 -9.47 1.08
C TRP A 239 -13.30 -9.47 2.01
N THR A 240 -14.49 -9.11 1.50
CA THR A 240 -15.75 -9.18 2.27
C THR A 240 -16.02 -10.61 2.72
N PHE A 241 -15.88 -11.59 1.81
CA PHE A 241 -16.04 -13.00 2.13
C PHE A 241 -15.07 -13.47 3.22
N LEU A 242 -13.80 -13.08 3.14
CA LEU A 242 -12.79 -13.43 4.15
C LEU A 242 -13.10 -12.87 5.54
N ARG A 243 -13.72 -11.70 5.61
CA ARG A 243 -14.13 -11.09 6.87
C ARG A 243 -15.35 -11.79 7.48
N GLU A 244 -16.32 -12.14 6.63
CA GLU A 244 -17.51 -12.89 7.05
C GLU A 244 -17.16 -14.34 7.45
N HIS A 245 -16.05 -14.89 6.95
CA HIS A 245 -15.58 -16.24 7.22
C HIS A 245 -14.16 -16.26 7.79
N PRO A 246 -13.98 -15.85 9.08
CA PRO A 246 -12.65 -15.75 9.70
C PRO A 246 -11.86 -17.07 9.73
N SER A 247 -12.56 -18.22 9.76
CA SER A 247 -11.97 -19.56 9.79
C SER A 247 -11.60 -20.13 8.41
N TRP A 248 -11.85 -19.38 7.33
CA TRP A 248 -11.50 -19.86 5.99
C TRP A 248 -9.99 -19.84 5.75
N GLU A 249 -9.40 -20.96 5.30
CA GLU A 249 -7.95 -21.17 5.14
C GLU A 249 -7.56 -21.70 3.74
N GLY A 250 -8.35 -21.41 2.71
CA GLY A 250 -8.02 -21.85 1.34
C GLY A 250 -7.02 -20.93 0.60
N ASP A 251 -6.70 -21.31 -0.65
CA ASP A 251 -5.91 -20.46 -1.57
C ASP A 251 -6.77 -19.27 -2.05
N LEU A 252 -6.19 -18.08 -2.16
CA LEU A 252 -6.90 -16.87 -2.63
C LEU A 252 -7.52 -17.02 -4.02
N LYS A 253 -6.99 -17.87 -4.89
CA LYS A 253 -7.62 -18.18 -6.17
C LYS A 253 -8.96 -18.90 -5.99
N GLU A 254 -9.04 -19.78 -4.99
CA GLU A 254 -10.26 -20.47 -4.60
C GLU A 254 -11.20 -19.51 -3.85
N CYS A 255 -10.64 -18.58 -3.07
CA CYS A 255 -11.39 -17.56 -2.35
C CYS A 255 -12.32 -16.74 -3.26
N ALA A 256 -11.85 -16.30 -4.42
CA ALA A 256 -12.67 -15.54 -5.36
C ALA A 256 -13.87 -16.36 -5.91
N LEU A 257 -13.68 -17.66 -6.11
CA LEU A 257 -14.76 -18.57 -6.53
C LEU A 257 -15.75 -18.85 -5.40
N GLU A 258 -15.25 -19.11 -4.21
CA GLU A 258 -16.08 -19.34 -3.03
C GLU A 258 -16.85 -18.07 -2.62
N ALA A 259 -16.24 -16.91 -2.71
CA ALA A 259 -16.90 -15.62 -2.52
C ALA A 259 -18.07 -15.45 -3.50
N HIS A 260 -17.83 -15.68 -4.79
CA HIS A 260 -18.89 -15.62 -5.81
C HIS A 260 -20.03 -16.61 -5.51
N LYS A 261 -19.70 -17.84 -5.14
CA LYS A 261 -20.70 -18.87 -4.77
C LYS A 261 -21.49 -18.43 -3.54
N TYR A 262 -20.83 -17.96 -2.49
CA TYR A 262 -21.46 -17.47 -1.27
C TYR A 262 -22.48 -16.36 -1.56
N PHE A 263 -22.08 -15.33 -2.29
CA PHE A 263 -22.97 -14.21 -2.61
C PHE A 263 -24.11 -14.62 -3.54
N LYS A 264 -23.85 -15.50 -4.50
CA LYS A 264 -24.88 -16.02 -5.41
C LYS A 264 -25.93 -16.89 -4.72
N GLU A 265 -25.52 -17.69 -3.72
CA GLU A 265 -26.40 -18.58 -2.96
C GLU A 265 -27.14 -17.83 -1.84
N LYS A 266 -26.69 -16.64 -1.46
CA LYS A 266 -27.33 -15.82 -0.44
C LYS A 266 -28.67 -15.30 -0.99
N SER A 267 -29.76 -15.95 -0.54
CA SER A 267 -31.13 -15.58 -0.93
C SER A 267 -31.62 -14.38 -0.11
N GLY A 268 -32.35 -13.47 -0.73
CA GLY A 268 -32.98 -12.33 -0.06
C GLY A 268 -32.67 -10.99 -0.67
N ASP A 269 -32.68 -9.96 0.15
CA ASP A 269 -32.39 -8.58 -0.24
C ASP A 269 -30.91 -8.41 -0.65
N CYS A 270 -30.63 -7.30 -1.33
CA CYS A 270 -29.28 -6.95 -1.72
C CYS A 270 -28.33 -6.93 -0.50
N PHE A 271 -27.13 -7.52 -0.63
CA PHE A 271 -26.19 -7.66 0.47
C PHE A 271 -25.88 -6.32 1.19
N THR A 272 -25.63 -5.25 0.45
CA THR A 272 -25.32 -3.94 1.05
C THR A 272 -26.53 -3.26 1.73
N GLN A 273 -27.73 -3.82 1.59
CA GLN A 273 -28.94 -3.35 2.28
C GLN A 273 -29.31 -4.20 3.50
N CYS A 274 -28.71 -5.37 3.64
CA CYS A 274 -28.87 -6.23 4.82
C CYS A 274 -28.04 -5.71 5.99
N GLU A 275 -28.41 -6.06 7.22
CA GLU A 275 -27.69 -5.65 8.45
C GLU A 275 -26.21 -6.04 8.41
N GLU A 276 -25.89 -7.25 8.00
CA GLU A 276 -24.53 -7.77 7.85
C GLU A 276 -23.69 -7.00 6.81
N GLY A 277 -24.33 -6.51 5.75
CA GLY A 277 -23.65 -5.84 4.63
C GLY A 277 -23.51 -4.33 4.78
N GLN A 278 -24.17 -3.72 5.77
CA GLN A 278 -24.18 -2.26 5.93
C GLN A 278 -22.78 -1.69 6.16
N GLU A 279 -21.91 -2.38 6.92
CA GLU A 279 -20.55 -1.92 7.18
C GLU A 279 -19.68 -1.87 5.91
N TYR A 280 -20.03 -2.65 4.88
CA TYR A 280 -19.32 -2.72 3.60
C TYR A 280 -19.89 -1.79 2.53
N ALA A 281 -21.08 -1.21 2.76
CA ALA A 281 -21.80 -0.46 1.75
C ALA A 281 -20.99 0.72 1.19
N GLU A 282 -20.27 1.47 2.04
CA GLU A 282 -19.45 2.61 1.62
C GLU A 282 -18.20 2.18 0.83
N VAL A 283 -17.66 1.00 1.10
CA VAL A 283 -16.56 0.41 0.32
C VAL A 283 -17.02 0.14 -1.11
N TYR A 284 -18.16 -0.53 -1.28
CA TYR A 284 -18.73 -0.81 -2.60
C TYR A 284 -19.14 0.45 -3.36
N LYS A 285 -19.63 1.49 -2.69
CA LYS A 285 -19.90 2.80 -3.29
C LYS A 285 -18.62 3.53 -3.74
N GLY A 286 -17.47 3.21 -3.14
CA GLY A 286 -16.17 3.75 -3.53
C GLY A 286 -15.64 3.18 -4.85
N LEU A 287 -16.12 2.02 -5.30
CA LEU A 287 -15.79 1.44 -6.59
C LEU A 287 -16.38 2.28 -7.73
N ARG A 288 -15.66 2.41 -8.83
CA ARG A 288 -16.12 3.13 -10.02
C ARG A 288 -17.02 2.25 -10.86
N ILE A 289 -18.27 2.15 -10.44
CA ILE A 289 -19.28 1.24 -11.03
C ILE A 289 -19.40 1.43 -12.55
N GLU A 290 -19.22 2.66 -13.03
CA GLU A 290 -19.24 3.01 -14.46
C GLU A 290 -18.13 2.33 -15.28
N HIS A 291 -17.08 1.84 -14.62
CA HIS A 291 -15.95 1.17 -15.25
C HIS A 291 -15.85 -0.34 -14.94
N LEU A 292 -16.82 -0.90 -14.22
CA LEU A 292 -16.81 -2.33 -13.89
C LEU A 292 -17.04 -3.22 -15.11
N ILE A 293 -17.87 -2.76 -16.06
CA ILE A 293 -18.32 -3.60 -17.18
C ILE A 293 -17.36 -3.42 -18.37
N ASN A 294 -16.61 -4.47 -18.65
CA ASN A 294 -15.74 -4.57 -19.82
C ASN A 294 -16.05 -5.81 -20.67
N HIS A 295 -16.84 -6.75 -20.13
CA HIS A 295 -17.22 -7.99 -20.77
C HIS A 295 -18.67 -8.34 -20.40
N PRO A 296 -19.47 -8.99 -21.29
CA PRO A 296 -20.85 -9.39 -20.95
C PRO A 296 -20.97 -10.22 -19.68
N LEU A 297 -19.98 -11.05 -19.36
CA LEU A 297 -19.96 -11.85 -18.14
C LEU A 297 -19.81 -11.03 -16.86
N ASP A 298 -19.23 -9.83 -16.94
CA ASP A 298 -19.10 -8.94 -15.78
C ASP A 298 -20.48 -8.53 -15.25
N VAL A 299 -21.40 -8.21 -16.16
CA VAL A 299 -22.80 -7.89 -15.82
C VAL A 299 -23.48 -9.07 -15.13
N VAL A 300 -23.35 -10.26 -15.72
CA VAL A 300 -23.95 -11.48 -15.17
C VAL A 300 -23.42 -11.74 -13.76
N MET A 301 -22.13 -11.56 -13.55
CA MET A 301 -21.49 -11.82 -12.27
C MET A 301 -21.91 -10.81 -11.20
N ILE A 302 -21.95 -9.50 -11.55
CA ILE A 302 -22.43 -8.44 -10.66
C ILE A 302 -23.87 -8.67 -10.25
N GLU A 303 -24.75 -9.04 -11.19
CA GLU A 303 -26.16 -9.33 -10.92
C GLU A 303 -26.33 -10.59 -10.05
N GLN A 304 -25.57 -11.65 -10.32
CA GLN A 304 -25.62 -12.89 -9.53
C GLN A 304 -25.12 -12.71 -8.11
N ASN A 305 -24.10 -11.89 -7.90
CA ASN A 305 -23.60 -11.61 -6.55
C ASN A 305 -24.61 -10.82 -5.70
N ASN A 306 -25.56 -10.12 -6.31
CA ASN A 306 -26.59 -9.33 -5.63
C ASN A 306 -26.04 -8.42 -4.49
N ILE A 307 -24.87 -7.84 -4.72
CA ILE A 307 -24.21 -6.95 -3.75
C ILE A 307 -24.76 -5.53 -3.86
N TYR A 308 -24.94 -5.05 -5.09
CA TYR A 308 -25.51 -3.75 -5.37
C TYR A 308 -27.03 -3.80 -5.54
N PRO A 309 -27.76 -2.80 -4.99
CA PRO A 309 -29.19 -2.66 -5.28
C PRO A 309 -29.40 -2.39 -6.79
N LYS A 310 -30.43 -2.99 -7.36
CA LYS A 310 -30.74 -2.86 -8.79
C LYS A 310 -31.01 -1.41 -9.18
N GLU A 311 -31.58 -0.65 -8.26
CA GLU A 311 -31.85 0.80 -8.40
C GLU A 311 -30.58 1.60 -8.63
N SER A 312 -29.44 1.13 -8.11
CA SER A 312 -28.11 1.75 -8.32
C SER A 312 -27.45 1.29 -9.62
N LEU A 313 -27.64 0.05 -10.03
CA LEU A 313 -27.01 -0.55 -11.22
C LEU A 313 -27.70 -0.13 -12.53
N TYR A 314 -29.03 -0.12 -12.59
CA TYR A 314 -29.77 0.18 -13.82
C TYR A 314 -29.49 1.57 -14.41
N PRO A 315 -29.40 2.65 -13.62
CA PRO A 315 -28.98 3.95 -14.16
C PRO A 315 -27.58 3.89 -14.78
N VAL A 316 -26.63 3.17 -14.19
CA VAL A 316 -25.27 3.02 -14.72
C VAL A 316 -25.28 2.29 -16.06
N PHE A 317 -25.95 1.13 -16.14
CA PHE A 317 -26.06 0.34 -17.38
C PHE A 317 -26.75 1.15 -18.48
N ARG A 318 -27.86 1.83 -18.15
CA ARG A 318 -28.57 2.69 -19.09
C ARG A 318 -27.68 3.82 -19.58
N ASN A 319 -26.93 4.49 -18.68
CA ASN A 319 -26.06 5.59 -19.05
C ASN A 319 -24.91 5.12 -19.95
N GLN A 320 -24.30 3.98 -19.66
CA GLN A 320 -23.28 3.38 -20.51
C GLN A 320 -23.81 3.11 -21.93
N TRP A 321 -25.00 2.50 -22.00
CA TRP A 321 -25.63 2.22 -23.30
C TRP A 321 -25.95 3.51 -24.06
N TYR A 322 -26.51 4.53 -23.41
CA TYR A 322 -26.75 5.84 -24.03
C TYR A 322 -25.45 6.50 -24.48
N GLN A 323 -24.41 6.46 -23.71
CA GLN A 323 -23.10 7.00 -24.08
C GLN A 323 -22.54 6.28 -25.31
N MET A 324 -22.62 4.95 -25.36
CA MET A 324 -22.20 4.18 -26.52
C MET A 324 -22.93 4.60 -27.80
N LEU A 325 -24.26 4.74 -27.73
CA LEU A 325 -25.07 5.22 -28.88
C LEU A 325 -24.68 6.63 -29.30
N ARG A 326 -24.49 7.54 -28.37
CA ARG A 326 -24.10 8.93 -28.67
C ARG A 326 -22.69 9.01 -29.21
N ILE A 327 -21.77 8.23 -28.69
CA ILE A 327 -20.39 8.11 -29.19
C ILE A 327 -20.45 7.57 -30.65
N ASP A 328 -21.23 6.52 -30.87
CA ASP A 328 -21.42 5.93 -32.23
C ASP A 328 -21.94 6.93 -33.24
N GLN A 329 -22.83 7.83 -32.83
CA GLN A 329 -23.36 8.90 -33.65
C GLN A 329 -22.46 10.16 -33.70
N GLY A 330 -21.33 10.18 -33.01
CA GLY A 330 -20.44 11.34 -32.93
C GLY A 330 -20.98 12.50 -32.09
N LEU A 331 -22.03 12.27 -31.30
CA LEU A 331 -22.70 13.29 -30.50
C LEU A 331 -22.02 13.49 -29.13
N ASP A 332 -21.24 12.52 -28.68
CA ASP A 332 -20.55 12.58 -27.40
C ASP A 332 -19.05 12.30 -27.56
N LYS A 333 -18.24 13.16 -26.94
CA LYS A 333 -16.77 13.05 -26.96
C LYS A 333 -16.18 13.09 -25.55
N GLY A 334 -17.03 12.93 -24.54
CA GLY A 334 -16.65 13.06 -23.13
C GLY A 334 -16.83 14.48 -22.58
N PRO A 335 -16.55 14.67 -21.28
CA PRO A 335 -16.71 15.94 -20.59
C PRO A 335 -15.81 17.03 -21.15
N LYS A 336 -16.24 18.30 -20.98
CA LYS A 336 -15.47 19.50 -21.31
C LYS A 336 -14.92 20.08 -19.99
N ASN A 337 -13.72 20.66 -20.03
CA ASN A 337 -13.16 21.44 -18.94
C ASN A 337 -13.18 20.68 -17.58
N ILE A 338 -12.63 19.48 -17.57
CA ILE A 338 -12.58 18.69 -16.34
C ILE A 338 -11.40 19.14 -15.47
N ALA A 339 -11.66 19.39 -14.17
CA ALA A 339 -10.63 19.64 -13.17
C ALA A 339 -9.90 18.32 -12.81
N GLU A 340 -8.68 18.42 -12.25
CA GLU A 340 -7.90 17.24 -11.88
C GLU A 340 -8.62 16.38 -10.82
N GLU A 341 -9.27 17.02 -9.84
CA GLU A 341 -10.03 16.33 -8.80
C GLU A 341 -11.24 15.56 -9.38
N GLU A 342 -11.85 16.07 -10.43
CA GLU A 342 -12.94 15.40 -11.13
C GLU A 342 -12.41 14.26 -12.02
N PHE A 343 -11.28 14.47 -12.72
CA PHE A 343 -10.58 13.40 -13.44
C PHE A 343 -10.25 12.25 -12.48
N ASP A 344 -9.71 12.55 -11.31
CA ASP A 344 -9.33 11.58 -10.29
C ASP A 344 -10.51 10.73 -9.77
N LYS A 345 -11.74 11.28 -9.81
CA LYS A 345 -12.96 10.56 -9.41
C LYS A 345 -13.55 9.70 -10.52
N CYS A 346 -13.50 10.15 -11.77
CA CYS A 346 -14.26 9.52 -12.86
C CYS A 346 -13.39 8.81 -13.92
N CYS A 347 -12.05 8.86 -13.84
CA CYS A 347 -11.18 8.18 -14.79
C CYS A 347 -11.26 6.65 -14.66
N LEU A 348 -11.07 5.94 -15.76
CA LEU A 348 -10.83 4.50 -15.77
C LEU A 348 -9.47 4.21 -15.14
N ARG A 349 -9.43 3.32 -14.14
CA ARG A 349 -8.20 2.79 -13.55
C ARG A 349 -7.89 1.42 -14.14
N CYS A 350 -6.67 1.23 -14.60
CA CYS A 350 -6.22 -0.06 -15.11
C CYS A 350 -4.70 -0.21 -14.98
N GLY A 351 -4.20 -1.42 -15.12
CA GLY A 351 -2.77 -1.69 -15.01
C GLY A 351 -2.34 -3.01 -15.63
N ARG A 352 -1.04 -3.18 -15.72
CA ARG A 352 -0.42 -4.39 -16.25
C ARG A 352 0.90 -4.67 -15.54
N ILE A 353 1.14 -5.94 -15.22
CA ILE A 353 2.45 -6.41 -14.75
C ILE A 353 3.21 -6.96 -15.95
N LEU A 354 4.44 -6.53 -16.14
CA LEU A 354 5.35 -7.04 -17.16
C LEU A 354 6.49 -7.82 -16.49
N MET A 355 6.56 -9.11 -16.80
CA MET A 355 7.53 -10.04 -16.22
C MET A 355 8.86 -10.08 -17.01
N THR A 356 8.88 -9.55 -18.24
CA THR A 356 10.01 -9.61 -19.15
C THR A 356 10.18 -8.30 -19.90
N ASP A 357 11.43 -7.94 -20.25
CA ASP A 357 11.77 -6.73 -21.02
C ASP A 357 11.79 -7.03 -22.54
N VAL A 358 10.72 -7.68 -23.03
CA VAL A 358 10.49 -7.88 -24.44
C VAL A 358 9.32 -7.01 -24.93
N GLN A 359 9.07 -7.03 -26.23
CA GLN A 359 7.89 -6.33 -26.73
C GLN A 359 6.60 -6.95 -26.19
N HIS A 360 5.76 -6.12 -25.56
CA HIS A 360 4.43 -6.47 -25.12
C HIS A 360 3.40 -5.58 -25.80
N ILE A 361 2.29 -6.17 -26.24
CA ILE A 361 1.16 -5.46 -26.83
C ILE A 361 -0.10 -5.94 -26.11
N TRP A 362 -0.88 -5.00 -25.61
CA TRP A 362 -2.17 -5.30 -24.99
C TRP A 362 -3.19 -4.22 -25.26
N ARG A 363 -4.43 -4.47 -24.88
CA ARG A 363 -5.56 -3.57 -25.07
C ARG A 363 -6.11 -3.16 -23.73
N TRP A 364 -6.35 -1.86 -23.56
CA TRP A 364 -7.17 -1.32 -22.47
C TRP A 364 -8.46 -0.78 -23.05
N THR A 365 -9.59 -1.25 -22.52
CA THR A 365 -10.92 -0.93 -22.99
C THR A 365 -11.76 -0.37 -21.86
N GLY A 366 -12.45 0.73 -22.13
CA GLY A 366 -13.48 1.27 -21.27
C GLY A 366 -14.65 1.76 -22.12
N TYR A 367 -15.85 1.42 -21.73
CA TYR A 367 -17.04 1.79 -22.48
C TYR A 367 -17.55 3.19 -22.13
N ASN A 368 -17.09 3.75 -21.01
CA ASN A 368 -17.40 5.14 -20.66
C ASN A 368 -16.59 6.08 -21.55
N PHE A 369 -17.28 6.87 -22.35
CA PHE A 369 -16.72 7.78 -23.37
C PHE A 369 -15.84 7.10 -24.45
N GLY A 370 -15.92 5.78 -24.61
CA GLY A 370 -15.31 5.04 -25.71
C GLY A 370 -13.80 4.92 -25.66
N VAL A 371 -13.24 4.67 -24.50
CA VAL A 371 -11.81 4.35 -24.36
C VAL A 371 -11.53 2.97 -24.97
N ASP A 372 -10.69 2.92 -26.00
CA ASP A 372 -10.19 1.69 -26.62
C ASP A 372 -8.79 1.91 -27.15
N LEU A 373 -7.80 1.49 -26.37
CA LEU A 373 -6.39 1.74 -26.62
C LEU A 373 -5.63 0.44 -26.84
N ILE A 374 -4.77 0.43 -27.84
CA ILE A 374 -3.67 -0.53 -27.94
C ILE A 374 -2.45 0.12 -27.29
N VAL A 375 -1.89 -0.55 -26.34
CA VAL A 375 -0.68 -0.14 -25.63
C VAL A 375 0.46 -1.05 -26.05
N THR A 376 1.57 -0.45 -26.45
CA THR A 376 2.79 -1.16 -26.84
C THR A 376 3.89 -0.77 -25.87
N TYR A 377 4.52 -1.77 -25.24
CA TYR A 377 5.77 -1.62 -24.51
C TYR A 377 6.88 -2.23 -25.35
N GLN A 378 7.89 -1.46 -25.65
CA GLN A 378 9.08 -1.92 -26.37
C GLN A 378 10.27 -1.05 -26.02
N THR A 379 11.42 -1.65 -25.71
CA THR A 379 12.68 -0.96 -25.45
C THR A 379 12.49 0.17 -24.43
N ARG A 380 11.93 -0.16 -23.26
CA ARG A 380 11.63 0.79 -22.16
C ARG A 380 10.71 1.95 -22.55
N THR A 381 10.03 1.86 -23.69
CA THR A 381 9.15 2.92 -24.19
C THR A 381 7.72 2.40 -24.25
N ILE A 382 6.79 3.20 -23.72
CA ILE A 382 5.35 2.95 -23.75
C ILE A 382 4.74 3.87 -24.81
N LYS A 383 3.92 3.28 -25.68
CA LYS A 383 3.24 3.98 -26.75
C LYS A 383 1.75 3.65 -26.72
N PHE A 384 0.94 4.63 -27.08
CA PHE A 384 -0.50 4.49 -27.25
C PHE A 384 -0.89 4.58 -28.69
N ARG A 385 -1.84 3.73 -29.09
CA ARG A 385 -2.50 3.75 -30.37
C ARG A 385 -3.98 3.47 -30.18
N ARG A 386 -4.82 4.17 -30.93
CA ARG A 386 -6.26 3.89 -30.96
C ARG A 386 -6.51 2.53 -31.64
N ASN A 387 -7.47 1.75 -31.10
CA ASN A 387 -7.88 0.49 -31.73
C ASN A 387 -8.96 0.74 -32.78
N ASP A 388 -8.59 0.74 -34.05
CA ASP A 388 -9.50 1.00 -35.18
C ASP A 388 -10.43 -0.19 -35.52
N ARG A 389 -10.16 -1.39 -34.96
CA ARG A 389 -10.94 -2.60 -35.27
C ARG A 389 -12.34 -2.60 -34.64
N SER A 390 -12.58 -1.79 -33.66
CA SER A 390 -13.88 -1.68 -32.99
C SER A 390 -14.86 -0.76 -33.71
N GLU A 391 -14.42 -0.06 -34.76
CA GLU A 391 -15.30 0.83 -35.54
C GLU A 391 -15.95 0.09 -36.69
N PRO A 392 -17.31 0.08 -36.79
CA PRO A 392 -18.02 -0.45 -37.96
C PRO A 392 -17.58 0.25 -39.23
N GLU A 393 -17.39 -0.50 -40.33
CA GLU A 393 -16.92 0.06 -41.60
C GLU A 393 -17.83 1.17 -42.15
N VAL A 394 -19.12 1.09 -41.86
CA VAL A 394 -20.14 2.08 -42.31
C VAL A 394 -19.93 3.44 -41.68
N LEU A 395 -19.33 3.51 -40.46
CA LEU A 395 -19.11 4.76 -39.72
C LEU A 395 -17.74 5.41 -40.00
N ARG A 396 -16.86 4.73 -40.75
CA ARG A 396 -15.54 5.25 -41.14
C ARG A 396 -15.58 6.49 -42.04
N SER A 397 -16.71 6.77 -42.66
CA SER A 397 -16.87 7.90 -43.58
C SER A 397 -17.16 9.24 -42.91
N ASN A 398 -17.53 9.28 -41.64
CA ASN A 398 -17.87 10.53 -40.94
C ASN A 398 -16.66 11.21 -40.31
N VAL A 399 -16.40 12.44 -40.71
CA VAL A 399 -15.31 13.32 -40.28
C VAL A 399 -15.28 13.53 -38.76
N ALA A 400 -16.40 13.33 -38.06
CA ALA A 400 -16.53 13.48 -36.61
C ALA A 400 -15.65 12.50 -35.77
N TRP A 401 -15.23 11.38 -36.35
CA TRP A 401 -14.47 10.32 -35.69
C TRP A 401 -12.95 10.42 -35.84
N GLY A 402 -12.46 11.48 -36.50
CA GLY A 402 -11.06 11.58 -36.86
C GLY A 402 -10.08 11.59 -35.69
N ARG A 403 -10.41 12.26 -34.62
CA ARG A 403 -9.52 12.46 -33.47
C ARG A 403 -10.24 12.24 -32.14
N ARG A 404 -9.56 11.58 -31.18
CA ARG A 404 -10.01 11.44 -29.79
C ARG A 404 -9.05 12.15 -28.87
N HIS A 405 -9.57 12.97 -27.98
CA HIS A 405 -8.79 13.63 -26.94
C HIS A 405 -8.84 12.81 -25.66
N LEU A 406 -7.67 12.51 -25.12
CA LEU A 406 -7.49 11.63 -23.96
C LEU A 406 -6.71 12.39 -22.88
N LEU A 407 -7.29 12.49 -21.69
CA LEU A 407 -6.53 12.79 -20.49
C LEU A 407 -6.01 11.47 -19.92
N TYR A 408 -4.75 11.46 -19.48
CA TYR A 408 -4.16 10.26 -18.91
C TYR A 408 -3.11 10.58 -17.87
N ARG A 409 -2.96 9.67 -16.91
CA ARG A 409 -1.83 9.60 -15.98
C ARG A 409 -1.29 8.19 -16.06
N LEU A 410 0.01 8.05 -16.31
CA LEU A 410 0.71 6.79 -16.38
C LEU A 410 1.81 6.76 -15.34
N SER A 411 1.84 5.72 -14.51
CA SER A 411 2.87 5.51 -13.50
C SER A 411 3.47 4.12 -13.63
N VAL A 412 4.78 4.03 -13.51
CA VAL A 412 5.52 2.77 -13.58
C VAL A 412 6.20 2.53 -12.25
N TYR A 413 6.04 1.32 -11.74
CA TYR A 413 6.64 0.87 -10.49
C TYR A 413 7.57 -0.30 -10.76
N THR A 414 8.66 -0.39 -10.00
CA THR A 414 9.53 -1.57 -9.91
C THR A 414 9.36 -2.19 -8.53
N LEU A 415 9.81 -3.44 -8.37
CA LEU A 415 9.78 -4.06 -7.05
C LEU A 415 11.01 -3.64 -6.24
N GLY A 416 10.77 -3.19 -5.02
CA GLY A 416 11.77 -2.93 -4.00
C GLY A 416 12.39 -4.23 -3.42
N PRO A 417 13.34 -4.10 -2.48
CA PRO A 417 14.00 -5.25 -1.86
C PRO A 417 13.05 -6.18 -1.09
N LEU A 418 11.95 -5.65 -0.60
CA LEU A 418 10.91 -6.39 0.15
C LEU A 418 9.78 -6.92 -0.76
N GLY A 419 9.90 -6.73 -2.08
CA GLY A 419 8.88 -7.12 -3.05
C GLY A 419 7.73 -6.12 -3.21
N ASP A 420 7.82 -4.99 -2.55
CA ASP A 420 6.84 -3.89 -2.61
C ASP A 420 7.02 -3.02 -3.86
N ALA A 421 5.95 -2.32 -4.26
CA ALA A 421 5.99 -1.41 -5.41
C ALA A 421 6.64 -0.07 -5.05
N VAL A 422 7.71 0.26 -5.74
CA VAL A 422 8.42 1.53 -5.64
C VAL A 422 8.25 2.30 -6.94
N LEU A 423 7.82 3.56 -6.85
CA LEU A 423 7.60 4.42 -8.01
C LEU A 423 8.93 4.65 -8.77
N LEU A 424 8.95 4.21 -10.01
CA LEU A 424 10.08 4.37 -10.91
C LEU A 424 9.96 5.67 -11.71
N ASP A 425 8.80 5.87 -12.36
CA ASP A 425 8.55 7.02 -13.22
C ASP A 425 7.04 7.32 -13.33
N SER A 426 6.67 8.56 -13.64
CA SER A 426 5.28 8.97 -13.86
C SER A 426 5.19 10.14 -14.83
N THR A 427 4.13 10.13 -15.65
CA THR A 427 3.85 11.24 -16.58
C THR A 427 3.23 12.46 -15.88
N GLY A 428 2.65 12.29 -14.67
CA GLY A 428 1.64 13.22 -14.18
C GLY A 428 0.40 13.21 -15.06
N LEU A 429 -0.53 14.14 -14.83
CA LEU A 429 -1.71 14.31 -15.68
C LEU A 429 -1.29 14.98 -16.99
N ARG A 430 -1.58 14.34 -18.13
CA ARG A 430 -1.29 14.82 -19.47
C ARG A 430 -2.47 14.65 -20.40
N SER A 431 -2.50 15.44 -21.47
CA SER A 431 -3.45 15.32 -22.56
C SER A 431 -2.78 14.76 -23.81
N LEU A 432 -3.55 14.05 -24.62
CA LEU A 432 -3.10 13.46 -25.87
C LEU A 432 -4.27 13.42 -26.87
N THR A 433 -4.02 13.86 -28.09
CA THR A 433 -4.99 13.72 -29.18
C THR A 433 -4.58 12.57 -30.09
N LEU A 434 -5.38 11.50 -30.11
CA LEU A 434 -5.14 10.30 -30.90
C LEU A 434 -5.89 10.39 -32.23
N GLY A 435 -5.13 10.43 -33.32
CA GLY A 435 -5.65 10.23 -34.67
C GLY A 435 -5.82 8.75 -35.00
N ARG A 436 -6.46 8.47 -36.16
CA ARG A 436 -6.51 7.10 -36.70
C ARG A 436 -5.10 6.64 -37.05
N ASN A 437 -4.76 5.41 -36.68
CA ASN A 437 -3.46 4.75 -36.94
C ASN A 437 -2.22 5.48 -36.45
N ALA A 438 -2.39 6.58 -35.71
CA ALA A 438 -1.27 7.27 -35.09
C ALA A 438 -0.82 6.55 -33.81
N GLU A 439 0.44 6.14 -33.77
CA GLU A 439 1.08 5.64 -32.55
C GLU A 439 1.85 6.81 -31.91
N THR A 440 1.57 7.08 -30.66
CA THR A 440 2.20 8.18 -29.93
C THR A 440 2.96 7.64 -28.74
N LYS A 441 4.23 8.05 -28.62
CA LYS A 441 5.06 7.79 -27.47
C LYS A 441 4.57 8.60 -26.26
N VAL A 442 4.31 7.93 -25.13
CA VAL A 442 3.76 8.55 -23.92
C VAL A 442 4.73 8.57 -22.76
N LEU A 443 5.61 7.57 -22.65
CA LEU A 443 6.62 7.50 -21.60
C LEU A 443 7.85 6.73 -22.10
N THR A 444 9.04 7.18 -21.73
CA THR A 444 10.28 6.39 -21.82
C THR A 444 10.87 6.30 -20.43
N ILE A 445 11.14 5.09 -19.97
CA ILE A 445 11.73 4.81 -18.67
C ILE A 445 13.25 4.97 -18.82
N GLU A 446 13.79 6.05 -18.29
CA GLU A 446 15.22 6.35 -18.36
C GLU A 446 16.03 5.70 -17.23
N LYS A 447 15.39 5.52 -16.08
CA LYS A 447 16.00 4.91 -14.91
C LYS A 447 16.24 3.41 -15.11
N GLU A 448 17.26 2.90 -14.47
CA GLU A 448 17.45 1.43 -14.37
C GLU A 448 16.40 0.82 -13.46
N PHE A 449 15.91 -0.36 -13.82
CA PHE A 449 14.91 -1.09 -13.04
C PHE A 449 15.14 -2.59 -13.08
N LYS A 450 14.53 -3.28 -12.12
CA LYS A 450 14.44 -4.74 -12.10
C LYS A 450 13.02 -5.16 -12.47
N LEU A 451 12.92 -6.29 -13.17
CA LEU A 451 11.64 -6.92 -13.46
C LEU A 451 11.15 -7.73 -12.24
N PRO A 452 9.85 -7.85 -12.07
CA PRO A 452 8.77 -7.30 -12.90
C PRO A 452 8.57 -5.79 -12.69
N ILE A 453 7.95 -5.14 -13.68
CA ILE A 453 7.44 -3.77 -13.53
C ILE A 453 5.90 -3.77 -13.54
N ILE A 454 5.32 -2.83 -12.81
CA ILE A 454 3.89 -2.61 -12.75
C ILE A 454 3.61 -1.29 -13.45
N ILE A 455 2.78 -1.32 -14.48
CA ILE A 455 2.32 -0.13 -15.19
C ILE A 455 0.90 0.13 -14.72
N SER A 456 0.67 1.27 -14.09
CA SER A 456 -0.65 1.77 -13.69
C SER A 456 -1.05 2.94 -14.56
N ALA A 457 -2.29 2.95 -14.99
CA ALA A 457 -2.80 3.97 -15.89
C ALA A 457 -4.22 4.41 -15.51
N ASN A 458 -4.43 5.71 -15.58
CA ASN A 458 -5.72 6.36 -15.42
C ASN A 458 -6.07 7.06 -16.72
N PHE A 459 -7.29 6.86 -17.26
CA PHE A 459 -7.72 7.38 -18.56
C PHE A 459 -9.09 8.03 -18.49
N LEU A 460 -9.27 9.11 -19.26
CA LEU A 460 -10.56 9.69 -19.53
C LEU A 460 -10.58 10.30 -20.93
N VAL A 461 -11.55 9.92 -21.76
CA VAL A 461 -11.80 10.61 -23.03
C VAL A 461 -12.54 11.90 -22.74
N THR A 462 -12.05 13.01 -23.31
CA THR A 462 -12.61 14.35 -23.09
C THR A 462 -12.83 15.08 -24.40
N THR A 463 -13.61 16.15 -24.35
CA THR A 463 -13.75 17.10 -25.48
C THR A 463 -12.68 18.18 -25.31
N PRO A 464 -11.81 18.42 -26.33
CA PRO A 464 -10.79 19.47 -26.24
C PRO A 464 -11.44 20.86 -26.16
N LEU A 465 -10.75 21.77 -25.47
CA LEU A 465 -11.10 23.19 -25.47
C LEU A 465 -10.99 23.76 -26.90
N SER A 466 -11.91 24.64 -27.28
CA SER A 466 -12.00 25.19 -28.65
C SER A 466 -10.77 26.01 -29.11
N HIS A 467 -9.79 26.26 -28.25
CA HIS A 467 -8.57 26.97 -28.58
C HIS A 467 -7.42 26.13 -29.14
N GLU A 468 -7.41 24.80 -28.92
CA GLU A 468 -6.35 23.93 -29.44
C GLU A 468 -6.59 23.46 -30.91
N THR A 469 -7.73 23.80 -31.50
CA THR A 469 -8.08 23.38 -32.88
C THR A 469 -7.47 24.27 -33.95
N THR A 470 -6.81 25.40 -33.62
CA THR A 470 -6.39 26.40 -34.64
C THR A 470 -4.94 26.24 -35.09
N GLU A 471 -4.07 25.52 -34.35
CA GLU A 471 -2.64 25.42 -34.73
C GLU A 471 -2.25 24.21 -35.59
N ALA A 472 -3.15 23.29 -35.91
CA ALA A 472 -2.83 22.08 -36.66
C ALA A 472 -3.28 22.09 -38.13
N VAL A 473 -3.64 23.26 -38.71
CA VAL A 473 -4.05 23.39 -40.15
C VAL A 473 -2.94 24.06 -40.98
N GLN A 474 -1.83 24.49 -40.38
CA GLN A 474 -0.71 25.09 -41.13
C GLN A 474 0.62 24.38 -40.80
N SER A 475 0.75 23.12 -41.19
CA SER A 475 2.06 22.50 -41.49
C SER A 475 1.85 21.21 -42.28
#